data_ac76397dca895d9f3cee4059aaa54110
#
_entry.id   ac76397dca895d9f3cee4059aaa54110
#
_cell.length_a   1.000
_cell.length_b   1.000
_cell.length_c   1.000
_cell.angle_alpha   90.00
_cell.angle_beta   90.00
_cell.angle_gamma   90.00
#
_symmetry.space_group_name_H-M   'P 1'
#
loop_
_entity.id
_entity.type
_entity.pdbx_description
1 polymer ?
#
loop_
_entity_poly.entity_id
_entity_poly.type
_entity_poly.pdbx_seq_one_letter_code
_entity_poly.pdbx_strand_id
1 'polypeptide(L)'
;VGNPGLKPAFTHSMRLFYNTYNAELQRGIVTHVNFSATQNSISNSTVYNEQTGGRITTPKNINGNWSAFGMFGFNTALKNKKFTINSFSNINYTNNVSFLYNNDTKIDDKNTTTGLTLGERLNGAYRNDWFEFGLNGSISYTAERSKLRPENNQEPYTFSYGALTNITMPWKMTIST
;
A
#
# COMPACT_ATOMS: atom_id res chain seq x y z
N VAL A 1 -11.91 23.19 22.39
CA VAL A 1 -11.17 24.45 22.47
C VAL A 1 -10.13 24.43 21.36
N GLY A 2 -10.23 25.35 20.39
CA GLY A 2 -9.29 25.44 19.28
C GLY A 2 -7.95 26.00 19.73
N ASN A 3 -6.90 25.76 18.95
CA ASN A 3 -5.58 26.34 19.14
C ASN A 3 -5.37 27.46 18.10
N PRO A 4 -5.42 28.75 18.51
CA PRO A 4 -5.25 29.87 17.58
C PRO A 4 -3.82 29.98 17.01
N GLY A 5 -2.85 29.28 17.60
CA GLY A 5 -1.46 29.23 17.12
C GLY A 5 -1.18 28.18 16.04
N LEU A 6 -2.21 27.50 15.51
CA LEU A 6 -2.04 26.50 14.45
C LEU A 6 -1.57 27.16 13.15
N LYS A 7 -0.50 26.59 12.58
CA LYS A 7 -0.04 26.92 11.24
C LYS A 7 -0.76 26.07 10.19
N PRO A 8 -1.04 26.59 8.99
CA PRO A 8 -1.59 25.81 7.90
C PRO A 8 -0.68 24.61 7.56
N ALA A 9 -1.30 23.49 7.26
CA ALA A 9 -0.60 22.33 6.74
C ALA A 9 -0.36 22.49 5.23
N PHE A 10 0.84 22.15 4.78
CA PHE A 10 1.21 22.16 3.36
C PHE A 10 1.62 20.76 2.94
N THR A 11 0.98 20.26 1.90
CA THR A 11 1.33 18.97 1.31
C THR A 11 2.01 19.16 -0.03
N HIS A 12 3.23 18.63 -0.14
CA HIS A 12 3.98 18.55 -1.37
C HIS A 12 3.82 17.14 -1.93
N SER A 13 3.47 17.04 -3.21
CA SER A 13 3.34 15.75 -3.87
C SER A 13 4.05 15.74 -5.21
N MET A 14 4.67 14.61 -5.52
CA MET A 14 5.28 14.33 -6.81
C MET A 14 4.68 13.03 -7.35
N ARG A 15 4.32 13.02 -8.62
CA ARG A 15 3.79 11.86 -9.31
C ARG A 15 4.54 11.62 -10.60
N LEU A 16 4.90 10.36 -10.84
CA LEU A 16 5.49 9.90 -12.07
C LEU A 16 4.65 8.74 -12.58
N PHE A 17 4.32 8.80 -13.85
CA PHE A 17 3.60 7.76 -14.56
C PHE A 17 4.32 7.42 -15.85
N TYR A 18 4.53 6.14 -16.09
CA TYR A 18 5.08 5.62 -17.32
C TYR A 18 4.24 4.45 -17.82
N ASN A 19 3.89 4.46 -19.09
CA ASN A 19 3.14 3.40 -19.73
C ASN A 19 3.68 3.19 -21.16
N THR A 20 3.90 1.94 -21.51
CA THR A 20 4.26 1.56 -22.87
C THR A 20 3.64 0.23 -23.24
N TYR A 21 3.31 0.07 -24.51
CA TYR A 21 2.75 -1.16 -25.05
C TYR A 21 3.27 -1.44 -26.44
N ASN A 22 3.78 -2.65 -26.66
CA ASN A 22 4.16 -3.17 -27.96
C ASN A 22 3.12 -4.21 -28.41
N ALA A 23 2.38 -3.88 -29.48
CA ALA A 23 1.28 -4.71 -29.97
C ALA A 23 1.76 -6.01 -30.63
N GLU A 24 2.93 -6.00 -31.29
CA GLU A 24 3.47 -7.19 -31.95
C GLU A 24 3.87 -8.27 -30.94
N LEU A 25 4.52 -7.84 -29.86
CA LEU A 25 4.96 -8.71 -28.76
C LEU A 25 3.87 -8.91 -27.71
N GLN A 26 2.75 -8.18 -27.80
CA GLN A 26 1.72 -8.12 -26.76
C GLN A 26 2.35 -7.89 -25.38
N ARG A 27 3.29 -6.93 -25.32
CA ARG A 27 4.06 -6.61 -24.12
C ARG A 27 3.76 -5.21 -23.67
N GLY A 28 3.40 -5.09 -22.41
CA GLY A 28 3.15 -3.80 -21.76
C GLY A 28 3.93 -3.64 -20.47
N ILE A 29 4.28 -2.40 -20.18
CA ILE A 29 4.84 -1.98 -18.90
C ILE A 29 4.04 -0.78 -18.43
N VAL A 30 3.64 -0.79 -17.17
CA VAL A 30 3.05 0.35 -16.48
C VAL A 30 3.78 0.57 -15.19
N THR A 31 4.14 1.82 -14.94
CA THR A 31 4.80 2.21 -13.69
C THR A 31 4.14 3.47 -13.15
N HIS A 32 3.88 3.48 -11.88
CA HIS A 32 3.38 4.65 -11.17
C HIS A 32 4.16 4.83 -9.87
N VAL A 33 4.70 6.03 -9.67
CA VAL A 33 5.36 6.41 -8.43
C VAL A 33 4.69 7.67 -7.90
N ASN A 34 4.37 7.67 -6.63
CA ASN A 34 3.81 8.81 -5.92
C ASN A 34 4.59 9.05 -4.63
N PHE A 35 4.99 10.28 -4.41
CA PHE A 35 5.59 10.73 -3.16
C PHE A 35 4.76 11.88 -2.60
N SER A 36 4.53 11.88 -1.31
CA SER A 36 3.81 12.96 -0.62
C SER A 36 4.45 13.24 0.73
N ALA A 37 4.66 14.51 1.04
CA ALA A 37 5.18 14.96 2.32
C ALA A 37 4.37 16.15 2.84
N THR A 38 3.99 16.12 4.11
CA THR A 38 3.17 17.17 4.72
C THR A 38 3.95 17.88 5.80
N GLN A 39 4.13 19.18 5.60
CA GLN A 39 4.65 20.10 6.62
C GLN A 39 3.51 20.64 7.48
N ASN A 40 3.80 20.89 8.75
CA ASN A 40 2.84 21.39 9.73
C ASN A 40 1.55 20.56 9.80
N SER A 41 1.63 19.23 9.66
CA SER A 41 0.47 18.35 9.87
C SER A 41 -0.17 18.65 11.22
N ILE A 42 -1.47 18.53 11.30
CA ILE A 42 -2.20 18.75 12.56
C ILE A 42 -2.41 17.38 13.23
N SER A 43 -1.94 17.27 14.45
CA SER A 43 -2.11 16.08 15.29
C SER A 43 -2.67 16.48 16.65
N ASN A 44 -3.51 15.64 17.23
CA ASN A 44 -4.05 15.87 18.54
C ASN A 44 -3.01 15.51 19.61
N SER A 45 -2.81 16.45 20.54
CA SER A 45 -2.03 16.29 21.76
C SER A 45 -3.01 16.19 22.93
N THR A 46 -2.97 15.09 23.68
CA THR A 46 -3.88 14.87 24.80
C THR A 46 -3.11 14.88 26.11
N VAL A 47 -3.48 15.78 26.99
CA VAL A 47 -2.91 15.89 28.33
C VAL A 47 -3.95 15.43 29.35
N TYR A 48 -3.54 14.56 30.26
CA TYR A 48 -4.36 14.08 31.35
C TYR A 48 -4.19 14.97 32.58
N ASN A 49 -5.29 15.43 33.14
CA ASN A 49 -5.29 16.19 34.41
C ASN A 49 -5.59 15.24 35.54
N GLU A 50 -4.61 14.96 36.40
CA GLU A 50 -4.75 14.03 37.53
C GLU A 50 -5.69 14.54 38.62
N GLN A 51 -5.80 15.84 38.79
CA GLN A 51 -6.63 16.44 39.86
C GLN A 51 -8.13 16.31 39.54
N THR A 52 -8.48 16.40 38.28
CA THR A 52 -9.87 16.37 37.82
C THR A 52 -10.27 15.06 37.15
N GLY A 53 -9.30 14.17 36.85
CA GLY A 53 -9.51 12.98 36.03
C GLY A 53 -9.82 13.30 34.56
N GLY A 54 -9.79 14.57 34.16
CA GLY A 54 -10.16 15.03 32.84
C GLY A 54 -9.04 14.90 31.82
N ARG A 55 -9.42 14.77 30.54
CA ARG A 55 -8.50 14.80 29.40
C ARG A 55 -8.73 16.08 28.61
N ILE A 56 -7.66 16.81 28.36
CA ILE A 56 -7.66 17.99 27.50
C ILE A 56 -6.94 17.63 26.22
N THR A 57 -7.67 17.63 25.09
CA THR A 57 -7.10 17.40 23.77
C THR A 57 -6.99 18.72 23.03
N THR A 58 -5.78 19.03 22.59
CA THR A 58 -5.47 20.26 21.87
C THR A 58 -4.76 19.91 20.55
N PRO A 59 -5.22 20.45 19.41
CA PRO A 59 -4.53 20.25 18.14
C PRO A 59 -3.21 21.01 18.13
N LYS A 60 -2.14 20.38 17.67
CA LYS A 60 -0.78 20.96 17.51
C LYS A 60 -0.21 20.58 16.14
N ASN A 61 0.64 21.47 15.62
CA ASN A 61 1.38 21.15 14.40
C ASN A 61 2.53 20.17 14.69
N ILE A 62 2.74 19.25 13.75
CA ILE A 62 3.81 18.26 13.81
C ILE A 62 4.39 18.03 12.41
N ASN A 63 5.70 17.80 12.33
CA ASN A 63 6.41 17.56 11.09
C ASN A 63 6.97 16.13 11.05
N GLY A 64 7.11 15.62 9.83
CA GLY A 64 7.70 14.31 9.57
C GLY A 64 6.75 13.32 8.89
N ASN A 65 5.51 13.73 8.56
CA ASN A 65 4.57 12.89 7.83
C ASN A 65 4.92 12.87 6.35
N TRP A 66 5.20 11.68 5.82
CA TRP A 66 5.41 11.47 4.40
C TRP A 66 5.08 10.04 4.00
N SER A 67 4.80 9.85 2.72
CA SER A 67 4.55 8.54 2.13
C SER A 67 5.16 8.44 0.75
N ALA A 68 5.55 7.23 0.39
CA ALA A 68 6.01 6.87 -0.94
C ALA A 68 5.28 5.61 -1.40
N PHE A 69 4.72 5.66 -2.58
CA PHE A 69 4.05 4.54 -3.23
C PHE A 69 4.69 4.28 -4.58
N GLY A 70 4.96 3.02 -4.88
CA GLY A 70 5.44 2.56 -6.18
C GLY A 70 4.62 1.38 -6.66
N MET A 71 4.34 1.35 -7.96
CA MET A 71 3.66 0.26 -8.64
C MET A 71 4.38 -0.02 -9.96
N PHE A 72 4.59 -1.31 -10.24
CA PHE A 72 5.13 -1.80 -11.49
C PHE A 72 4.26 -2.93 -12.01
N GLY A 73 3.75 -2.78 -13.20
CA GLY A 73 2.99 -3.80 -13.91
C GLY A 73 3.71 -4.20 -15.19
N PHE A 74 3.81 -5.49 -15.43
CA PHE A 74 4.38 -6.06 -16.62
C PHE A 74 3.47 -7.15 -17.15
N ASN A 75 3.19 -7.09 -18.45
CA ASN A 75 2.49 -8.16 -19.14
C ASN A 75 3.21 -8.52 -20.44
N THR A 76 3.21 -9.79 -20.81
CA THR A 76 3.76 -10.25 -22.05
C THR A 76 3.10 -11.55 -22.52
N ALA A 77 3.00 -11.70 -23.82
CA ALA A 77 2.72 -12.99 -24.45
C ALA A 77 4.03 -13.63 -24.93
N LEU A 78 4.12 -14.94 -24.82
CA LEU A 78 5.25 -15.69 -25.37
C LEU A 78 5.06 -15.93 -26.87
N LYS A 79 6.14 -16.42 -27.56
CA LYS A 79 6.26 -16.52 -29.03
C LYS A 79 5.02 -16.98 -29.82
N ASN A 80 4.27 -17.91 -29.29
CA ASN A 80 3.08 -18.45 -29.93
C ASN A 80 1.78 -17.75 -29.54
N LYS A 81 1.87 -16.68 -28.72
CA LYS A 81 0.73 -15.93 -28.15
C LYS A 81 -0.27 -16.79 -27.36
N LYS A 82 0.06 -18.05 -27.11
CA LYS A 82 -0.76 -18.98 -26.34
C LYS A 82 -0.48 -18.91 -24.82
N PHE A 83 0.73 -18.45 -24.46
CA PHE A 83 1.11 -18.23 -23.09
C PHE A 83 1.17 -16.74 -22.79
N THR A 84 0.53 -16.33 -21.72
CA THR A 84 0.61 -14.96 -21.20
C THR A 84 1.13 -14.98 -19.78
N ILE A 85 1.92 -13.98 -19.45
CA ILE A 85 2.45 -13.76 -18.11
C ILE A 85 2.16 -12.32 -17.73
N ASN A 86 1.60 -12.13 -16.55
CA ASN A 86 1.37 -10.82 -15.96
C ASN A 86 2.01 -10.80 -14.57
N SER A 87 2.78 -9.77 -14.29
CA SER A 87 3.36 -9.48 -12.99
C SER A 87 2.89 -8.10 -12.54
N PHE A 88 2.57 -7.99 -11.29
CA PHE A 88 2.18 -6.73 -10.68
C PHE A 88 2.81 -6.62 -9.30
N SER A 89 3.76 -5.69 -9.19
CA SER A 89 4.48 -5.40 -7.95
C SER A 89 4.04 -4.07 -7.38
N ASN A 90 3.92 -3.98 -6.07
CA ASN A 90 3.69 -2.71 -5.39
C ASN A 90 4.51 -2.58 -4.13
N ILE A 91 4.91 -1.36 -3.84
CA ILE A 91 5.55 -0.95 -2.59
C ILE A 91 4.81 0.27 -2.05
N ASN A 92 4.50 0.24 -0.78
CA ASN A 92 3.97 1.39 -0.06
C ASN A 92 4.77 1.59 1.22
N TYR A 93 5.32 2.79 1.38
CA TYR A 93 6.02 3.17 2.61
C TYR A 93 5.36 4.41 3.19
N THR A 94 5.09 4.37 4.49
CA THR A 94 4.53 5.50 5.23
C THR A 94 5.36 5.80 6.45
N ASN A 95 5.56 7.08 6.71
CA ASN A 95 6.15 7.59 7.93
C ASN A 95 5.15 8.56 8.57
N ASN A 96 4.45 8.08 9.59
CA ASN A 96 3.44 8.82 10.30
C ASN A 96 3.98 9.27 11.65
N VAL A 97 3.84 10.56 11.92
CA VAL A 97 4.27 11.17 13.18
C VAL A 97 3.04 11.69 13.90
N SER A 98 2.92 11.35 15.17
CA SER A 98 1.82 11.74 16.03
C SER A 98 2.30 12.05 17.43
N PHE A 99 1.46 12.66 18.25
CA PHE A 99 1.68 12.77 19.69
C PHE A 99 1.10 11.55 20.40
N LEU A 100 1.87 11.01 21.32
CA LEU A 100 1.44 9.93 22.20
C LEU A 100 1.66 10.35 23.65
N TYR A 101 0.59 10.29 24.45
CA TYR A 101 0.69 10.63 25.87
C TYR A 101 1.53 9.58 26.61
N ASN A 102 2.53 10.05 27.31
CA ASN A 102 3.37 9.23 28.18
C ASN A 102 2.88 9.34 29.61
N ASN A 103 2.46 8.20 30.22
CA ASN A 103 1.93 8.16 31.57
C ASN A 103 3.00 8.45 32.63
N ASP A 104 4.27 8.17 32.36
CA ASP A 104 5.36 8.36 33.33
C ASP A 104 5.79 9.81 33.40
N THR A 105 5.95 10.46 32.24
CA THR A 105 6.37 11.87 32.12
C THR A 105 5.18 12.84 32.15
N LYS A 106 3.95 12.34 31.96
CA LYS A 106 2.69 13.12 31.91
C LYS A 106 2.64 14.19 30.82
N ILE A 107 3.45 14.02 29.81
CA ILE A 107 3.52 14.87 28.61
C ILE A 107 3.35 14.05 27.34
N ASP A 108 3.06 14.74 26.26
CA ASP A 108 3.01 14.11 24.94
C ASP A 108 4.40 13.96 24.35
N ASP A 109 4.78 12.75 24.06
CA ASP A 109 5.97 12.42 23.32
C ASP A 109 5.67 12.27 21.82
N LYS A 110 6.63 12.64 21.00
CA LYS A 110 6.55 12.45 19.55
C LYS A 110 6.79 11.00 19.19
N ASN A 111 5.74 10.31 18.75
CA ASN A 111 5.82 8.97 18.23
C ASN A 111 5.97 8.98 16.70
N THR A 112 6.80 8.09 16.17
CA THR A 112 6.92 7.82 14.74
C THR A 112 6.51 6.38 14.49
N THR A 113 5.51 6.20 13.62
CA THR A 113 5.06 4.90 13.14
C THR A 113 5.42 4.78 11.67
N THR A 114 6.21 3.77 11.34
CA THR A 114 6.58 3.45 9.96
C THR A 114 5.81 2.23 9.49
N GLY A 115 5.23 2.32 8.31
CA GLY A 115 4.55 1.21 7.64
C GLY A 115 5.24 0.89 6.32
N LEU A 116 5.54 -0.37 6.07
CA LEU A 116 6.03 -0.88 4.78
C LEU A 116 5.09 -1.97 4.32
N THR A 117 4.56 -1.86 3.11
CA THR A 117 3.82 -2.92 2.45
C THR A 117 4.49 -3.25 1.13
N LEU A 118 4.81 -4.52 0.93
CA LEU A 118 5.31 -5.07 -0.32
C LEU A 118 4.29 -6.07 -0.84
N GLY A 119 3.93 -5.97 -2.11
CA GLY A 119 3.02 -6.91 -2.75
C GLY A 119 3.53 -7.34 -4.11
N GLU A 120 3.37 -8.62 -4.42
CA GLU A 120 3.64 -9.19 -5.73
C GLU A 120 2.47 -10.08 -6.13
N ARG A 121 2.04 -9.96 -7.37
CA ARG A 121 1.04 -10.83 -7.99
C ARG A 121 1.55 -11.32 -9.32
N LEU A 122 1.55 -12.62 -9.50
CA LEU A 122 1.92 -13.29 -10.72
C LEU A 122 0.72 -14.06 -11.28
N ASN A 123 0.45 -13.89 -12.56
CA ASN A 123 -0.54 -14.66 -13.28
C ASN A 123 0.10 -15.22 -14.54
N GLY A 124 -0.07 -16.51 -14.76
CA GLY A 124 0.30 -17.19 -15.99
C GLY A 124 -0.91 -17.87 -16.58
N ALA A 125 -1.14 -17.74 -17.87
CA ALA A 125 -2.23 -18.42 -18.54
C ALA A 125 -1.77 -19.05 -19.86
N TYR A 126 -2.29 -20.22 -20.13
CA TYR A 126 -2.21 -20.89 -21.42
C TYR A 126 -3.59 -20.92 -22.05
N ARG A 127 -3.70 -20.52 -23.29
CA ARG A 127 -4.94 -20.54 -24.06
C ARG A 127 -4.74 -21.13 -25.44
N ASN A 128 -5.67 -22.00 -25.83
CA ASN A 128 -5.85 -22.43 -27.21
C ASN A 128 -7.34 -22.30 -27.62
N ASP A 129 -7.72 -22.82 -28.77
CA ASP A 129 -9.06 -22.60 -29.35
C ASP A 129 -10.21 -23.16 -28.50
N TRP A 130 -9.97 -24.15 -27.66
CA TRP A 130 -11.00 -24.84 -26.90
C TRP A 130 -10.72 -24.91 -25.38
N PHE A 131 -9.52 -24.52 -24.95
CA PHE A 131 -9.10 -24.67 -23.56
C PHE A 131 -8.28 -23.46 -23.11
N GLU A 132 -8.57 -22.97 -21.90
CA GLU A 132 -7.77 -22.00 -21.19
C GLU A 132 -7.46 -22.51 -19.80
N PHE A 133 -6.21 -22.44 -19.41
CA PHE A 133 -5.75 -22.78 -18.07
C PHE A 133 -4.91 -21.61 -17.52
N GLY A 134 -5.28 -21.11 -16.35
CA GLY A 134 -4.60 -20.04 -15.67
C GLY A 134 -4.15 -20.44 -14.27
N LEU A 135 -2.98 -19.97 -13.89
CA LEU A 135 -2.46 -20.02 -12.52
C LEU A 135 -2.21 -18.61 -12.05
N ASN A 136 -2.60 -18.33 -10.83
CA ASN A 136 -2.31 -17.07 -10.16
C ASN A 136 -1.73 -17.31 -8.77
N GLY A 137 -0.85 -16.42 -8.37
CA GLY A 137 -0.27 -16.39 -7.04
C GLY A 137 -0.05 -14.96 -6.61
N SER A 138 -0.23 -14.68 -5.34
CA SER A 138 0.16 -13.40 -4.78
C SER A 138 0.77 -13.57 -3.40
N ILE A 139 1.71 -12.70 -3.09
CA ILE A 139 2.31 -12.56 -1.77
C ILE A 139 2.24 -11.10 -1.37
N SER A 140 1.91 -10.86 -0.12
CA SER A 140 1.96 -9.53 0.48
C SER A 140 2.66 -9.62 1.82
N TYR A 141 3.60 -8.72 2.04
CA TYR A 141 4.30 -8.52 3.30
C TYR A 141 3.99 -7.13 3.82
N THR A 142 3.63 -7.01 5.08
CA THR A 142 3.42 -5.73 5.75
C THR A 142 4.28 -5.69 7.00
N ALA A 143 4.99 -4.59 7.20
CA ALA A 143 5.71 -4.32 8.44
C ALA A 143 5.24 -2.99 9.00
N GLU A 144 4.77 -2.98 10.24
CA GLU A 144 4.41 -1.78 10.96
C GLU A 144 5.24 -1.68 12.23
N ARG A 145 5.91 -0.54 12.42
CA ARG A 145 6.82 -0.31 13.53
C ARG A 145 6.54 1.03 14.19
N SER A 146 6.23 1.00 15.47
CA SER A 146 6.07 2.17 16.33
C SER A 146 7.30 2.36 17.21
N LYS A 147 7.84 3.58 17.23
CA LYS A 147 9.03 3.88 18.02
C LYS A 147 8.77 3.83 19.53
N LEU A 148 7.62 4.34 19.97
CA LEU A 148 7.29 4.42 21.39
C LEU A 148 6.45 3.24 21.88
N ARG A 149 5.93 2.40 20.98
CA ARG A 149 5.14 1.21 21.30
C ARG A 149 5.62 0.01 20.49
N PRO A 150 6.83 -0.48 20.74
CA PRO A 150 7.37 -1.60 19.98
C PRO A 150 6.58 -2.91 20.16
N GLU A 151 5.79 -3.02 21.23
CA GLU A 151 4.86 -4.13 21.47
C GLU A 151 3.74 -4.23 20.40
N ASN A 152 3.46 -3.13 19.70
CA ASN A 152 2.48 -3.08 18.63
C ASN A 152 3.09 -3.37 17.24
N ASN A 153 4.37 -3.65 17.17
CA ASN A 153 5.03 -3.97 15.91
C ASN A 153 4.49 -5.28 15.34
N GLN A 154 4.20 -5.26 14.04
CA GLN A 154 3.63 -6.40 13.32
C GLN A 154 4.34 -6.59 11.99
N GLU A 155 4.51 -7.86 11.61
CA GLU A 155 5.14 -8.23 10.35
C GLU A 155 4.38 -9.39 9.69
N PRO A 156 3.07 -9.23 9.37
CA PRO A 156 2.31 -10.29 8.74
C PRO A 156 2.68 -10.47 7.27
N TYR A 157 2.59 -11.72 6.84
CA TYR A 157 2.52 -11.99 5.42
C TYR A 157 1.22 -12.69 5.06
N THR A 158 0.75 -12.43 3.84
CA THR A 158 -0.40 -13.10 3.23
C THR A 158 0.06 -13.74 1.94
N PHE A 159 -0.30 -14.99 1.76
CA PHE A 159 -0.05 -15.74 0.53
C PHE A 159 -1.37 -16.25 -0.01
N SER A 160 -1.60 -16.09 -1.31
CA SER A 160 -2.76 -16.67 -1.99
C SER A 160 -2.36 -17.27 -3.33
N TYR A 161 -3.05 -18.33 -3.72
CA TYR A 161 -2.88 -18.96 -5.01
C TYR A 161 -4.23 -19.44 -5.53
N GLY A 162 -4.31 -19.59 -6.83
CA GLY A 162 -5.52 -20.09 -7.48
C GLY A 162 -5.21 -20.66 -8.86
N ALA A 163 -6.11 -21.48 -9.33
CA ALA A 163 -6.14 -21.97 -10.68
C ALA A 163 -7.50 -21.70 -11.31
N LEU A 164 -7.51 -21.43 -12.60
CA LEU A 164 -8.71 -21.21 -13.39
C LEU A 164 -8.64 -22.10 -14.62
N THR A 165 -9.76 -22.74 -14.93
CA THR A 165 -9.89 -23.56 -16.14
C THR A 165 -11.16 -23.20 -16.85
N ASN A 166 -11.06 -22.89 -18.15
CA ASN A 166 -12.19 -22.69 -19.04
C ASN A 166 -12.10 -23.69 -20.20
N ILE A 167 -13.17 -24.42 -20.41
CA ILE A 167 -13.28 -25.37 -21.53
C ILE A 167 -14.46 -24.95 -22.41
N THR A 168 -14.19 -24.68 -23.67
CA THR A 168 -15.24 -24.35 -24.66
C THR A 168 -15.50 -25.55 -25.55
N MET A 169 -16.69 -26.09 -25.46
CA MET A 169 -17.12 -27.26 -26.24
C MET A 169 -17.55 -26.87 -27.67
N PRO A 170 -17.52 -27.79 -28.63
CA PRO A 170 -17.87 -27.50 -30.03
C PRO A 170 -19.26 -26.88 -30.23
N TRP A 171 -20.22 -27.18 -29.34
CA TRP A 171 -21.58 -26.61 -29.38
C TRP A 171 -21.75 -25.31 -28.58
N LYS A 172 -20.67 -24.55 -28.39
CA LYS A 172 -20.66 -23.23 -27.73
C LYS A 172 -21.03 -23.26 -26.22
N MET A 173 -20.97 -24.40 -25.56
CA MET A 173 -21.03 -24.45 -24.09
C MET A 173 -19.63 -24.19 -23.51
N THR A 174 -19.59 -23.40 -22.43
CA THR A 174 -18.36 -23.11 -21.68
C THR A 174 -18.52 -23.63 -20.26
N ILE A 175 -17.54 -24.38 -19.79
CA ILE A 175 -17.42 -24.80 -18.39
C ILE A 175 -16.26 -24.02 -17.78
N SER A 176 -16.52 -23.33 -16.66
CA SER A 176 -15.54 -22.54 -15.91
C SER A 176 -15.49 -22.99 -14.46
N THR A 177 -14.28 -23.03 -13.88
CA THR A 177 -14.07 -23.31 -12.45
C THR A 177 -13.21 -22.21 -11.84
#